data_b2ee916eecc16f65dc55bae5dd92a1be
#
_entry.id   b2ee916eecc16f65dc55bae5dd92a1be
#
_cell.length_a   1.000
_cell.length_b   1.000
_cell.length_c   1.000
_cell.angle_alpha   90.00
_cell.angle_beta   90.00
_cell.angle_gamma   90.00
#
_symmetry.space_group_name_H-M   'P 1'
#
loop_
_entity.id
_entity.type
_entity.pdbx_description
1 polymer ?
#
loop_
_entity_poly.entity_id
_entity_poly.type
_entity_poly.pdbx_seq_one_letter_code
_entity_poly.pdbx_strand_id
1 'polypeptide(L)'
;MFQTLTASDGHTLDCWMEPAVTPRRGGLVILQEIFGVTDQLKGVANRYAQQGYDVAIPALFDRQRRGAVIPFDQAPLGRDLMLATPIESAVLDTAAAVAALAERGGKVAVMGFCWGGGLAVRAAQVLDIACAISFYGTRLQGYLDRPLRAPVLGHFGLTDDHTPAEVLAAAREALPGFEMHLYPAGHAFANEVRPSYVAEAAALAHQRTAGFLARHLG
;
A
#
# COMPACT_ATOMS: atom_id res chain seq x y z
N MET A 1 4.96 -7.26 -15.61
CA MET A 1 3.91 -7.80 -16.51
C MET A 1 2.67 -8.17 -15.70
N PHE A 2 1.47 -8.15 -16.30
CA PHE A 2 0.26 -8.64 -15.64
C PHE A 2 0.19 -10.16 -15.59
N GLN A 3 -0.25 -10.70 -14.46
CA GLN A 3 -0.64 -12.10 -14.25
C GLN A 3 -2.03 -12.11 -13.63
N THR A 4 -2.81 -13.15 -13.86
CA THR A 4 -4.12 -13.32 -13.22
C THR A 4 -3.93 -14.11 -11.93
N LEU A 5 -4.46 -13.59 -10.83
CA LEU A 5 -4.55 -14.26 -9.53
C LEU A 5 -6.00 -14.63 -9.23
N THR A 6 -6.19 -15.58 -8.33
CA THR A 6 -7.52 -15.97 -7.83
C THR A 6 -7.55 -15.78 -6.32
N ALA A 7 -8.45 -14.94 -5.83
CA ALA A 7 -8.70 -14.75 -4.42
C ALA A 7 -9.47 -15.95 -3.84
N SER A 8 -9.46 -16.12 -2.53
CA SER A 8 -10.05 -17.30 -1.85
C SER A 8 -11.58 -17.40 -1.98
N ASP A 9 -12.25 -16.32 -2.38
CA ASP A 9 -13.69 -16.30 -2.70
C ASP A 9 -14.00 -16.64 -4.18
N GLY A 10 -12.96 -17.01 -4.95
CA GLY A 10 -13.07 -17.37 -6.37
C GLY A 10 -13.00 -16.18 -7.33
N HIS A 11 -12.89 -14.94 -6.82
CA HIS A 11 -12.69 -13.78 -7.69
C HIS A 11 -11.33 -13.84 -8.38
N THR A 12 -11.30 -13.54 -9.69
CA THR A 12 -10.07 -13.43 -10.47
C THR A 12 -9.75 -11.95 -10.74
N LEU A 13 -8.51 -11.56 -10.48
CA LEU A 13 -8.02 -10.20 -10.68
C LEU A 13 -6.69 -10.20 -11.41
N ASP A 14 -6.40 -9.11 -12.10
CA ASP A 14 -5.09 -8.87 -12.67
C ASP A 14 -4.14 -8.35 -11.56
N CYS A 15 -2.89 -8.81 -11.62
CA CYS A 15 -1.83 -8.37 -10.70
C CYS A 15 -0.59 -8.03 -11.52
N TRP A 16 -0.07 -6.80 -11.36
CA TRP A 16 1.21 -6.44 -11.96
C TRP A 16 2.33 -7.08 -11.14
N MET A 17 3.17 -7.87 -11.82
CA MET A 17 4.33 -8.51 -11.22
C MET A 17 5.62 -7.87 -11.74
N GLU A 18 6.49 -7.44 -10.83
CA GLU A 18 7.80 -6.87 -11.11
C GLU A 18 8.86 -7.70 -10.37
N PRO A 19 9.64 -8.54 -11.07
CA PRO A 19 10.66 -9.36 -10.44
C PRO A 19 11.82 -8.52 -9.88
N ALA A 20 12.44 -9.00 -8.81
CA ALA A 20 13.66 -8.43 -8.27
C ALA A 20 14.78 -8.39 -9.34
N VAL A 21 15.45 -7.25 -9.46
CA VAL A 21 16.56 -7.06 -10.43
C VAL A 21 17.91 -7.48 -9.84
N THR A 22 18.02 -7.45 -8.50
CA THR A 22 19.20 -7.89 -7.72
C THR A 22 18.86 -9.17 -6.96
N PRO A 23 19.81 -9.82 -6.25
CA PRO A 23 19.48 -10.98 -5.42
C PRO A 23 18.27 -10.72 -4.53
N ARG A 24 17.32 -11.64 -4.58
CA ARG A 24 16.02 -11.51 -3.95
C ARG A 24 16.14 -11.42 -2.42
N ARG A 25 15.49 -10.41 -1.81
CA ARG A 25 15.44 -10.17 -0.37
C ARG A 25 14.07 -10.51 0.25
N GLY A 26 13.02 -10.56 -0.56
CA GLY A 26 11.66 -10.85 -0.11
C GLY A 26 10.60 -10.43 -1.12
N GLY A 27 9.33 -10.49 -0.71
CA GLY A 27 8.19 -10.04 -1.48
C GLY A 27 7.63 -8.72 -0.95
N LEU A 28 7.13 -7.85 -1.84
CA LEU A 28 6.48 -6.60 -1.50
C LEU A 28 5.18 -6.45 -2.30
N VAL A 29 4.04 -6.52 -1.63
CA VAL A 29 2.75 -6.16 -2.25
C VAL A 29 2.56 -4.66 -2.14
N ILE A 30 2.26 -3.97 -3.24
CA ILE A 30 1.98 -2.53 -3.27
C ILE A 30 0.50 -2.31 -3.57
N LEU A 31 -0.20 -1.59 -2.68
CA LEU A 31 -1.62 -1.28 -2.81
C LEU A 31 -1.82 0.12 -3.37
N GLN A 32 -2.70 0.20 -4.35
CA GLN A 32 -3.01 1.39 -5.14
C GLN A 32 -3.70 2.51 -4.35
N GLU A 33 -3.54 3.73 -4.84
CA GLU A 33 -4.46 4.84 -4.55
C GLU A 33 -5.83 4.60 -5.22
N ILE A 34 -6.69 5.60 -5.26
CA ILE A 34 -7.99 5.53 -5.95
C ILE A 34 -7.87 5.65 -7.50
N PHE A 35 -6.70 5.38 -8.06
CA PHE A 35 -6.44 5.54 -9.50
C PHE A 35 -6.13 4.23 -10.23
N GLY A 36 -6.11 3.10 -9.52
CA GLY A 36 -5.78 1.79 -10.11
C GLY A 36 -4.28 1.55 -10.22
N VAL A 37 -3.91 0.58 -11.05
CA VAL A 37 -2.51 0.20 -11.31
C VAL A 37 -1.91 1.14 -12.36
N THR A 38 -1.62 2.37 -11.96
CA THR A 38 -1.07 3.43 -12.83
C THR A 38 0.38 3.17 -13.21
N ASP A 39 0.87 3.82 -14.25
CA ASP A 39 2.29 3.76 -14.63
C ASP A 39 3.19 4.37 -13.55
N GLN A 40 2.72 5.39 -12.82
CA GLN A 40 3.39 5.92 -11.65
C GLN A 40 3.59 4.83 -10.58
N LEU A 41 2.55 4.05 -10.26
CA LEU A 41 2.65 2.98 -9.26
C LEU A 41 3.57 1.83 -9.73
N LYS A 42 3.59 1.52 -11.04
CA LYS A 42 4.57 0.59 -11.62
C LYS A 42 6.00 1.13 -11.53
N GLY A 43 6.20 2.45 -11.64
CA GLY A 43 7.48 3.11 -11.37
C GLY A 43 7.95 2.91 -9.92
N VAL A 44 7.03 2.99 -8.96
CA VAL A 44 7.32 2.65 -7.56
C VAL A 44 7.71 1.18 -7.43
N ALA A 45 6.98 0.26 -8.08
CA ALA A 45 7.32 -1.17 -8.08
C ALA A 45 8.74 -1.41 -8.61
N ASN A 46 9.10 -0.80 -9.73
CA ASN A 46 10.45 -0.89 -10.29
C ASN A 46 11.52 -0.38 -9.31
N ARG A 47 11.28 0.74 -8.61
CA ARG A 47 12.18 1.25 -7.56
C ARG A 47 12.51 0.20 -6.50
N TYR A 48 11.54 -0.57 -6.03
CA TYR A 48 11.76 -1.61 -5.02
C TYR A 48 12.30 -2.90 -5.62
N ALA A 49 11.97 -3.22 -6.88
CA ALA A 49 12.58 -4.33 -7.61
C ALA A 49 14.09 -4.14 -7.77
N GLN A 50 14.55 -2.91 -8.02
CA GLN A 50 15.98 -2.56 -8.03
C GLN A 50 16.67 -2.77 -6.67
N GLN A 51 15.92 -2.79 -5.57
CA GLN A 51 16.41 -3.03 -4.21
C GLN A 51 16.34 -4.52 -3.79
N GLY A 52 15.93 -5.41 -4.71
CA GLY A 52 15.89 -6.85 -4.48
C GLY A 52 14.55 -7.39 -3.98
N TYR A 53 13.47 -6.65 -4.12
CA TYR A 53 12.14 -7.17 -3.77
C TYR A 53 11.38 -7.62 -5.03
N ASP A 54 10.79 -8.84 -4.99
CA ASP A 54 9.74 -9.17 -5.94
C ASP A 54 8.49 -8.35 -5.58
N VAL A 55 7.95 -7.61 -6.53
CA VAL A 55 6.82 -6.72 -6.27
C VAL A 55 5.56 -7.22 -6.97
N ALA A 56 4.42 -7.16 -6.26
CA ALA A 56 3.10 -7.44 -6.79
C ALA A 56 2.16 -6.25 -6.55
N ILE A 57 1.41 -5.82 -7.57
CA ILE A 57 0.37 -4.79 -7.45
C ILE A 57 -0.97 -5.40 -7.87
N PRO A 58 -1.83 -5.84 -6.93
CA PRO A 58 -3.16 -6.34 -7.27
C PRO A 58 -4.05 -5.21 -7.77
N ALA A 59 -4.79 -5.44 -8.87
CA ALA A 59 -5.75 -4.49 -9.43
C ALA A 59 -7.06 -4.54 -8.61
N LEU A 60 -7.11 -3.81 -7.49
CA LEU A 60 -8.22 -3.87 -6.53
C LEU A 60 -9.57 -3.41 -7.08
N PHE A 61 -9.58 -2.71 -8.22
CA PHE A 61 -10.81 -2.28 -8.88
C PHE A 61 -11.42 -3.35 -9.82
N ASP A 62 -10.72 -4.47 -10.04
CA ASP A 62 -11.20 -5.51 -10.96
C ASP A 62 -12.52 -6.15 -10.52
N ARG A 63 -12.84 -6.08 -9.22
CA ARG A 63 -14.18 -6.47 -8.71
C ARG A 63 -15.31 -5.60 -9.21
N GLN A 64 -15.02 -4.36 -9.58
CA GLN A 64 -16.00 -3.38 -10.03
C GLN A 64 -15.84 -3.12 -11.54
N ARG A 65 -14.59 -2.92 -11.96
CA ARG A 65 -14.24 -2.59 -13.34
C ARG A 65 -12.84 -3.12 -13.66
N ARG A 66 -12.79 -4.22 -14.40
CA ARG A 66 -11.53 -4.87 -14.77
C ARG A 66 -10.60 -3.91 -15.54
N GLY A 67 -9.32 -3.88 -15.14
CA GLY A 67 -8.29 -3.06 -15.75
C GLY A 67 -8.50 -1.56 -15.60
N ALA A 68 -9.28 -1.12 -14.59
CA ALA A 68 -9.54 0.31 -14.39
C ALA A 68 -8.26 1.06 -14.00
N VAL A 69 -7.87 2.02 -14.84
CA VAL A 69 -6.88 3.05 -14.55
C VAL A 69 -7.57 4.40 -14.71
N ILE A 70 -7.62 5.17 -13.63
CA ILE A 70 -8.36 6.43 -13.54
C ILE A 70 -7.39 7.59 -13.71
N PRO A 71 -7.64 8.52 -14.63
CA PRO A 71 -6.85 9.75 -14.73
C PRO A 71 -6.86 10.55 -13.41
N PHE A 72 -5.73 11.17 -13.06
CA PHE A 72 -5.60 11.91 -11.79
C PHE A 72 -6.54 13.11 -11.65
N ASP A 73 -7.04 13.65 -12.74
CA ASP A 73 -8.06 14.72 -12.78
C ASP A 73 -9.49 14.18 -12.63
N GLN A 74 -9.69 12.85 -12.63
CA GLN A 74 -10.98 12.17 -12.45
C GLN A 74 -11.10 11.48 -11.07
N ALA A 75 -10.55 12.07 -10.02
CA ALA A 75 -10.59 11.53 -8.67
C ALA A 75 -12.01 11.14 -8.16
N PRO A 76 -13.10 11.84 -8.50
CA PRO A 76 -14.46 11.40 -8.14
C PRO A 76 -14.78 9.98 -8.62
N LEU A 77 -14.45 9.62 -9.85
CA LEU A 77 -14.69 8.27 -10.39
C LEU A 77 -13.89 7.20 -9.61
N GLY A 78 -12.62 7.50 -9.31
CA GLY A 78 -11.80 6.60 -8.49
C GLY A 78 -12.34 6.43 -7.07
N ARG A 79 -12.90 7.51 -6.48
CA ARG A 79 -13.58 7.46 -5.18
C ARG A 79 -14.82 6.58 -5.22
N ASP A 80 -15.63 6.68 -6.27
CA ASP A 80 -16.83 5.85 -6.43
C ASP A 80 -16.47 4.37 -6.50
N LEU A 81 -15.45 3.99 -7.29
CA LEU A 81 -14.95 2.62 -7.34
C LEU A 81 -14.42 2.13 -5.99
N MET A 82 -13.68 2.97 -5.27
CA MET A 82 -13.20 2.67 -3.91
C MET A 82 -14.37 2.43 -2.95
N LEU A 83 -15.40 3.28 -2.97
CA LEU A 83 -16.58 3.15 -2.10
C LEU A 83 -17.42 1.90 -2.43
N ALA A 84 -17.45 1.50 -3.70
CA ALA A 84 -18.11 0.28 -4.16
C ALA A 84 -17.30 -1.00 -3.85
N THR A 85 -16.04 -0.88 -3.41
CA THR A 85 -15.17 -2.02 -3.08
C THR A 85 -15.17 -2.26 -1.57
N PRO A 86 -15.81 -3.33 -1.04
CA PRO A 86 -15.75 -3.69 0.37
C PRO A 86 -14.30 -3.93 0.85
N ILE A 87 -14.00 -3.53 2.08
CA ILE A 87 -12.67 -3.70 2.67
C ILE A 87 -12.27 -5.18 2.69
N GLU A 88 -13.20 -6.05 3.04
CA GLU A 88 -13.01 -7.51 3.11
C GLU A 88 -12.59 -8.07 1.74
N SER A 89 -13.24 -7.62 0.68
CA SER A 89 -12.90 -8.02 -0.69
C SER A 89 -11.50 -7.55 -1.10
N ALA A 90 -11.15 -6.29 -0.80
CA ALA A 90 -9.81 -5.76 -1.06
C ALA A 90 -8.72 -6.52 -0.26
N VAL A 91 -9.04 -6.98 0.95
CA VAL A 91 -8.17 -7.82 1.77
C VAL A 91 -7.98 -9.21 1.15
N LEU A 92 -9.03 -9.82 0.60
CA LEU A 92 -8.92 -11.11 -0.10
C LEU A 92 -8.01 -11.00 -1.34
N ASP A 93 -8.14 -9.93 -2.12
CA ASP A 93 -7.30 -9.67 -3.28
C ASP A 93 -5.84 -9.40 -2.88
N THR A 94 -5.64 -8.66 -1.78
CA THR A 94 -4.31 -8.44 -1.19
C THR A 94 -3.69 -9.77 -0.72
N ALA A 95 -4.48 -10.63 -0.08
CA ALA A 95 -4.04 -11.95 0.38
C ALA A 95 -3.60 -12.85 -0.78
N ALA A 96 -4.29 -12.81 -1.93
CA ALA A 96 -3.89 -13.55 -3.13
C ALA A 96 -2.51 -13.08 -3.65
N ALA A 97 -2.25 -11.77 -3.64
CA ALA A 97 -0.95 -11.23 -4.02
C ALA A 97 0.16 -11.60 -3.01
N VAL A 98 -0.15 -11.57 -1.70
CA VAL A 98 0.77 -12.02 -0.64
C VAL A 98 1.13 -13.49 -0.84
N ALA A 99 0.14 -14.37 -1.07
CA ALA A 99 0.34 -15.80 -1.30
C ALA A 99 1.22 -16.05 -2.53
N ALA A 100 0.95 -15.39 -3.66
CA ALA A 100 1.74 -15.52 -4.89
C ALA A 100 3.21 -15.13 -4.71
N LEU A 101 3.51 -14.15 -3.87
CA LEU A 101 4.91 -13.79 -3.54
C LEU A 101 5.53 -14.75 -2.52
N ALA A 102 4.75 -15.26 -1.56
CA ALA A 102 5.22 -16.22 -0.55
C ALA A 102 5.61 -17.57 -1.16
N GLU A 103 4.91 -18.04 -2.20
CA GLU A 103 5.27 -19.25 -2.97
C GLU A 103 6.68 -19.18 -3.56
N ARG A 104 7.19 -17.99 -3.81
CA ARG A 104 8.57 -17.77 -4.29
C ARG A 104 9.61 -17.81 -3.17
N GLY A 105 9.18 -18.09 -1.93
CA GLY A 105 10.00 -18.15 -0.72
C GLY A 105 10.23 -16.81 -0.05
N GLY A 106 10.71 -16.85 1.21
CA GLY A 106 10.99 -15.66 2.01
C GLY A 106 9.75 -14.96 2.55
N LYS A 107 9.98 -13.86 3.27
CA LYS A 107 8.93 -13.06 3.90
C LYS A 107 8.29 -12.09 2.91
N VAL A 108 7.05 -11.68 3.19
CA VAL A 108 6.30 -10.70 2.38
C VAL A 108 5.88 -9.53 3.25
N ALA A 109 6.03 -8.32 2.73
CA ALA A 109 5.51 -7.08 3.29
C ALA A 109 4.37 -6.52 2.41
N VAL A 110 3.53 -5.68 3.00
CA VAL A 110 2.49 -4.94 2.29
C VAL A 110 2.76 -3.44 2.44
N MET A 111 2.80 -2.71 1.35
CA MET A 111 2.89 -1.26 1.31
C MET A 111 1.69 -0.69 0.56
N GLY A 112 1.19 0.47 0.98
CA GLY A 112 0.09 1.10 0.27
C GLY A 112 0.13 2.61 0.33
N PHE A 113 -0.57 3.23 -0.61
CA PHE A 113 -0.65 4.67 -0.79
C PHE A 113 -2.09 5.13 -0.69
N CYS A 114 -2.39 6.24 0.01
CA CYS A 114 -3.73 6.78 0.17
C CYS A 114 -4.73 5.72 0.69
N TRP A 115 -5.74 5.35 -0.09
CA TRP A 115 -6.64 4.23 0.23
C TRP A 115 -5.88 2.93 0.52
N GLY A 116 -4.92 2.59 -0.36
CA GLY A 116 -4.06 1.42 -0.16
C GLY A 116 -3.22 1.50 1.12
N GLY A 117 -2.85 2.72 1.56
CA GLY A 117 -2.16 2.92 2.84
C GLY A 117 -3.02 2.53 4.05
N GLY A 118 -4.31 2.85 4.03
CA GLY A 118 -5.26 2.35 5.03
C GLY A 118 -5.44 0.84 4.95
N LEU A 119 -5.55 0.28 3.74
CA LEU A 119 -5.64 -1.18 3.54
C LEU A 119 -4.36 -1.91 4.01
N ALA A 120 -3.17 -1.30 3.90
CA ALA A 120 -1.94 -1.87 4.43
C ALA A 120 -1.97 -2.01 5.97
N VAL A 121 -2.59 -1.04 6.68
CA VAL A 121 -2.86 -1.17 8.12
C VAL A 121 -3.80 -2.35 8.39
N ARG A 122 -4.89 -2.48 7.63
CA ARG A 122 -5.80 -3.63 7.75
C ARG A 122 -5.09 -4.96 7.44
N ALA A 123 -4.24 -5.00 6.43
CA ALA A 123 -3.43 -6.19 6.11
C ALA A 123 -2.55 -6.61 7.30
N ALA A 124 -1.90 -5.66 7.99
CA ALA A 124 -1.11 -5.93 9.19
C ALA A 124 -1.93 -6.47 10.39
N GLN A 125 -3.24 -6.29 10.38
CA GLN A 125 -4.14 -6.81 11.42
C GLN A 125 -4.62 -8.23 11.13
N VAL A 126 -4.73 -8.62 9.85
CA VAL A 126 -5.46 -9.85 9.50
C VAL A 126 -4.68 -10.84 8.64
N LEU A 127 -3.60 -10.41 7.96
CA LEU A 127 -2.78 -11.28 7.12
C LEU A 127 -1.49 -11.71 7.83
N ASP A 128 -0.93 -12.82 7.38
CA ASP A 128 0.40 -13.29 7.79
C ASP A 128 1.46 -12.62 6.91
N ILE A 129 1.94 -11.46 7.36
CA ILE A 129 2.95 -10.65 6.69
C ILE A 129 4.04 -10.22 7.68
N ALA A 130 5.22 -9.92 7.17
CA ALA A 130 6.36 -9.53 8.01
C ALA A 130 6.22 -8.10 8.57
N CYS A 131 5.68 -7.19 7.78
CA CYS A 131 5.42 -5.80 8.17
C CYS A 131 4.52 -5.11 7.15
N ALA A 132 4.00 -3.91 7.50
CA ALA A 132 3.27 -3.08 6.56
C ALA A 132 3.78 -1.63 6.55
N ILE A 133 3.58 -0.95 5.42
CA ILE A 133 3.95 0.45 5.24
C ILE A 133 2.74 1.24 4.71
N SER A 134 2.42 2.35 5.35
CA SER A 134 1.30 3.22 5.02
C SER A 134 1.80 4.59 4.60
N PHE A 135 1.75 4.91 3.32
CA PHE A 135 1.99 6.26 2.81
C PHE A 135 0.68 7.03 2.80
N TYR A 136 0.60 8.11 3.58
CA TYR A 136 -0.60 8.97 3.71
C TYR A 136 -1.92 8.18 3.68
N GLY A 137 -1.94 7.09 4.45
CA GLY A 137 -3.07 6.17 4.49
C GLY A 137 -4.34 6.83 4.99
N THR A 138 -5.44 6.66 4.24
CA THR A 138 -6.73 7.26 4.57
C THR A 138 -7.63 6.31 5.34
N ARG A 139 -8.74 6.85 5.89
CA ARG A 139 -9.80 6.09 6.58
C ARG A 139 -9.30 5.33 7.82
N LEU A 140 -8.25 5.82 8.48
CA LEU A 140 -7.63 5.14 9.62
C LEU A 140 -8.61 4.85 10.76
N GLN A 141 -9.61 5.71 10.99
CA GLN A 141 -10.64 5.47 12.00
C GLN A 141 -11.40 4.14 11.80
N GLY A 142 -11.53 3.69 10.53
CA GLY A 142 -12.14 2.41 10.20
C GLY A 142 -11.27 1.19 10.50
N TYR A 143 -10.03 1.40 10.96
CA TYR A 143 -9.05 0.34 11.23
C TYR A 143 -8.58 0.31 12.70
N LEU A 144 -9.30 0.98 13.60
CA LEU A 144 -8.97 0.98 15.04
C LEU A 144 -9.63 -0.15 15.83
N ASP A 145 -10.38 -1.03 15.16
CA ASP A 145 -11.26 -2.06 15.72
C ASP A 145 -10.50 -3.31 16.21
N ARG A 146 -9.22 -3.46 15.89
CA ARG A 146 -8.42 -4.64 16.25
C ARG A 146 -6.92 -4.34 16.30
N PRO A 147 -6.13 -5.10 17.09
CA PRO A 147 -4.70 -4.88 17.21
C PRO A 147 -3.92 -5.21 15.93
N LEU A 148 -2.72 -4.65 15.81
CA LEU A 148 -1.75 -5.04 14.81
C LEU A 148 -1.17 -6.43 15.15
N ARG A 149 -1.01 -7.28 14.14
CA ARG A 149 -0.31 -8.57 14.22
C ARG A 149 1.11 -8.48 13.63
N ALA A 150 1.34 -7.48 12.80
CA ALA A 150 2.63 -7.16 12.22
C ALA A 150 2.97 -5.68 12.45
N PRO A 151 4.25 -5.31 12.60
CA PRO A 151 4.66 -3.92 12.75
C PRO A 151 4.29 -3.08 11.52
N VAL A 152 3.92 -1.81 11.78
CA VAL A 152 3.50 -0.86 10.74
C VAL A 152 4.36 0.40 10.80
N LEU A 153 4.84 0.85 9.63
CA LEU A 153 5.47 2.15 9.43
C LEU A 153 4.53 3.08 8.67
N GLY A 154 4.29 4.28 9.18
CA GLY A 154 3.44 5.29 8.54
C GLY A 154 4.19 6.56 8.19
N HIS A 155 3.85 7.13 7.02
CA HIS A 155 4.36 8.40 6.52
C HIS A 155 3.18 9.33 6.26
N PHE A 156 3.04 10.42 7.03
CA PHE A 156 1.90 11.33 6.97
C PHE A 156 2.34 12.77 6.77
N GLY A 157 1.54 13.53 6.04
CA GLY A 157 1.73 14.97 5.87
C GLY A 157 1.15 15.75 7.05
N LEU A 158 1.85 16.81 7.50
CA LEU A 158 1.37 17.71 8.56
C LEU A 158 0.14 18.54 8.15
N THR A 159 -0.07 18.71 6.84
CA THR A 159 -1.19 19.48 6.27
C THR A 159 -2.11 18.58 5.41
N ASP A 160 -2.21 17.29 5.77
CA ASP A 160 -3.08 16.34 5.10
C ASP A 160 -4.47 16.33 5.77
N ASP A 161 -5.48 16.85 5.09
CA ASP A 161 -6.87 16.93 5.57
C ASP A 161 -7.53 15.54 5.72
N HIS A 162 -6.97 14.50 5.09
CA HIS A 162 -7.48 13.12 5.25
C HIS A 162 -7.00 12.45 6.55
N THR A 163 -5.92 12.96 7.14
CA THR A 163 -5.32 12.42 8.37
C THR A 163 -4.91 13.56 9.31
N PRO A 164 -5.88 14.37 9.79
CA PRO A 164 -5.59 15.43 10.74
C PRO A 164 -5.02 14.88 12.04
N ALA A 165 -4.43 15.75 12.86
CA ALA A 165 -3.65 15.37 14.04
C ALA A 165 -4.41 14.47 15.03
N GLU A 166 -5.69 14.71 15.23
CA GLU A 166 -6.56 13.90 16.08
C GLU A 166 -6.75 12.47 15.59
N VAL A 167 -6.81 12.27 14.27
CA VAL A 167 -6.89 10.92 13.65
C VAL A 167 -5.60 10.15 13.89
N LEU A 168 -4.45 10.81 13.71
CA LEU A 168 -3.15 10.19 13.96
C LEU A 168 -2.92 9.92 15.44
N ALA A 169 -3.40 10.79 16.34
CA ALA A 169 -3.34 10.58 17.77
C ALA A 169 -4.18 9.35 18.18
N ALA A 170 -5.41 9.25 17.72
CA ALA A 170 -6.27 8.09 17.97
C ALA A 170 -5.66 6.78 17.43
N ALA A 171 -5.04 6.83 16.23
CA ALA A 171 -4.38 5.66 15.66
C ALA A 171 -3.14 5.22 16.47
N ARG A 172 -2.35 6.15 17.03
CA ARG A 172 -1.23 5.84 17.92
C ARG A 172 -1.68 5.18 19.20
N GLU A 173 -2.78 5.68 19.78
CA GLU A 173 -3.34 5.13 21.02
C GLU A 173 -3.91 3.72 20.80
N ALA A 174 -4.71 3.54 19.75
CA ALA A 174 -5.41 2.27 19.48
C ALA A 174 -4.51 1.18 18.90
N LEU A 175 -3.41 1.54 18.24
CA LEU A 175 -2.54 0.63 17.50
C LEU A 175 -1.08 0.71 18.01
N PRO A 176 -0.76 0.17 19.19
CA PRO A 176 0.62 0.06 19.65
C PRO A 176 1.50 -0.66 18.63
N GLY A 177 2.68 -0.10 18.33
CA GLY A 177 3.57 -0.63 17.26
C GLY A 177 3.36 0.01 15.88
N PHE A 178 2.45 0.99 15.76
CA PHE A 178 2.37 1.84 14.58
C PHE A 178 3.41 2.97 14.66
N GLU A 179 4.59 2.76 14.09
CA GLU A 179 5.63 3.79 13.95
C GLU A 179 5.16 4.85 12.94
N MET A 180 5.13 6.14 13.32
CA MET A 180 4.64 7.21 12.44
C MET A 180 5.65 8.33 12.30
N HIS A 181 5.91 8.74 11.04
CA HIS A 181 6.70 9.92 10.70
C HIS A 181 5.84 10.98 10.05
N LEU A 182 6.05 12.23 10.47
CA LEU A 182 5.35 13.39 9.94
C LEU A 182 6.28 14.22 9.05
N TYR A 183 5.74 14.78 7.97
CA TYR A 183 6.46 15.55 6.97
C TYR A 183 5.80 16.91 6.75
N PRO A 184 6.55 17.98 6.45
CA PRO A 184 6.00 19.28 6.08
C PRO A 184 5.40 19.22 4.66
N ALA A 185 4.29 18.51 4.50
CA ALA A 185 3.66 18.18 3.23
C ALA A 185 2.16 17.91 3.42
N GLY A 186 1.42 17.88 2.32
CA GLY A 186 0.00 17.49 2.28
C GLY A 186 -0.21 16.05 1.84
N HIS A 187 -1.46 15.72 1.45
CA HIS A 187 -1.83 14.42 0.92
C HIS A 187 -1.09 14.09 -0.38
N ALA A 188 -0.73 12.83 -0.58
CA ALA A 188 -0.05 12.30 -1.78
C ALA A 188 1.33 12.92 -2.05
N PHE A 189 2.05 13.38 -1.01
CA PHE A 189 3.35 14.06 -1.15
C PHE A 189 4.45 13.18 -1.78
N ALA A 190 4.30 11.87 -1.79
CA ALA A 190 5.27 10.95 -2.38
C ALA A 190 4.89 10.47 -3.80
N ASN A 191 3.83 11.03 -4.39
CA ASN A 191 3.41 10.72 -5.75
C ASN A 191 3.90 11.84 -6.69
N GLU A 192 4.95 11.57 -7.46
CA GLU A 192 5.69 12.54 -8.28
C GLU A 192 4.87 13.16 -9.44
N VAL A 193 3.73 12.57 -9.79
CA VAL A 193 2.84 13.11 -10.84
C VAL A 193 1.72 13.96 -10.26
N ARG A 194 1.66 14.13 -8.92
CA ARG A 194 0.65 14.97 -8.26
C ARG A 194 1.20 16.36 -7.95
N PRO A 195 0.37 17.41 -8.03
CA PRO A 195 0.78 18.76 -7.66
C PRO A 195 1.26 18.90 -6.21
N SER A 196 0.83 18.00 -5.32
CA SER A 196 1.22 17.95 -3.90
C SER A 196 2.57 17.26 -3.66
N TYR A 197 3.28 16.84 -4.70
CA TYR A 197 4.57 16.19 -4.55
C TYR A 197 5.62 17.06 -3.85
N VAL A 198 6.28 16.52 -2.85
CA VAL A 198 7.37 17.17 -2.13
C VAL A 198 8.59 16.25 -2.15
N ALA A 199 9.53 16.53 -3.04
CA ALA A 199 10.66 15.65 -3.36
C ALA A 199 11.48 15.23 -2.12
N GLU A 200 11.81 16.17 -1.22
CA GLU A 200 12.59 15.91 -0.01
C GLU A 200 11.83 14.99 0.96
N ALA A 201 10.53 15.25 1.17
CA ALA A 201 9.68 14.44 2.02
C ALA A 201 9.51 13.02 1.45
N ALA A 202 9.31 12.90 0.14
CA ALA A 202 9.21 11.63 -0.57
C ALA A 202 10.51 10.82 -0.47
N ALA A 203 11.66 11.45 -0.72
CA ALA A 203 12.96 10.80 -0.64
C ALA A 203 13.23 10.26 0.78
N LEU A 204 12.97 11.07 1.81
CA LEU A 204 13.17 10.68 3.21
C LEU A 204 12.18 9.55 3.63
N ALA A 205 10.91 9.61 3.17
CA ALA A 205 9.94 8.57 3.44
C ALA A 205 10.36 7.22 2.82
N HIS A 206 10.78 7.22 1.56
CA HIS A 206 11.29 6.02 0.90
C HIS A 206 12.59 5.49 1.52
N GLN A 207 13.49 6.36 1.98
CA GLN A 207 14.70 5.96 2.71
C GLN A 207 14.36 5.25 4.02
N ARG A 208 13.43 5.79 4.81
CA ARG A 208 12.93 5.16 6.04
C ARG A 208 12.25 3.83 5.76
N THR A 209 11.43 3.78 4.71
CA THR A 209 10.81 2.54 4.23
C THR A 209 11.84 1.46 3.88
N ALA A 210 12.91 1.80 3.15
CA ALA A 210 13.97 0.85 2.79
C ALA A 210 14.65 0.28 4.05
N GLY A 211 14.95 1.13 5.04
CA GLY A 211 15.50 0.69 6.34
C GLY A 211 14.52 -0.20 7.12
N PHE A 212 13.23 0.11 7.08
CA PHE A 212 12.19 -0.68 7.74
C PHE A 212 12.03 -2.06 7.06
N LEU A 213 11.94 -2.11 5.74
CA LEU A 213 11.89 -3.36 4.99
C LEU A 213 13.12 -4.24 5.26
N ALA A 214 14.33 -3.65 5.29
CA ALA A 214 15.55 -4.38 5.58
C ALA A 214 15.57 -5.02 6.98
N ARG A 215 14.96 -4.39 7.98
CA ARG A 215 14.84 -4.95 9.34
C ARG A 215 13.88 -6.14 9.42
N HIS A 216 12.85 -6.18 8.58
CA HIS A 216 11.76 -7.14 8.70
C HIS A 216 11.80 -8.25 7.66
N LEU A 217 12.31 -7.98 6.45
CA LEU A 217 12.41 -8.96 5.37
C LEU A 217 13.79 -9.65 5.28
N GLY A 218 14.83 -8.93 5.65
CA GLY A 218 16.22 -9.39 5.57
C GLY A 218 17.00 -8.68 4.46
#